data_43ee2dbaf0628645adb44ac4570b8cee
#
_entry.id   43ee2dbaf0628645adb44ac4570b8cee
#
_cell.length_a   1.000
_cell.length_b   1.000
_cell.length_c   1.000
_cell.angle_alpha   90.00
_cell.angle_beta   90.00
_cell.angle_gamma   90.00
#
_symmetry.space_group_name_H-M   'P 1'
#
loop_
_entity.id
_entity.type
_entity.pdbx_description
1 polymer ?
#
loop_
_entity_poly.entity_id
_entity_poly.type
_entity_poly.pdbx_seq_one_letter_code
_entity_poly.pdbx_strand_id
1 'polypeptide(L)'
;MASVYSRRISAAGSLILASPLYISVFLMRFSFGLVLFTIPIYLPRQEFSNLVVGIIAAAYPVTEIIAAPAIGVLADRLGRRRWIYIGLMLSTLALFAFTLNTAVGYLAIVHAIQGLAAAMVVVSTLTMVTDVSTPRNRGREMGIYDFANLGGYVVGIASAGVLIRTYSVVAPFYFSSALAAVGAIFAYLRVREKKTRWMHSVLSPVQTLRLLLSDKRAAAMFPIWLSVTTFVGMALTFGPRFGPSPLLTSFFIAGVVLVLAFSQPFFGHLSDRYGRDRLMMLGMVSLIGLFATVITMLRRRLDLLYVAPVLAVFGVGSFAFAPAALASLGDLAPEQGRGTTMGIYSVVISLGTIIGPLLGGYLLDRYGLSSLFYAGIVILIAAMTFAILIVGPDFRNLRPLSWRGGRSRPSS
;
A
#
# COMPACT_ATOMS: atom_id res chain seq x y z
N MET A 1 21.77 -25.14 -33.31
CA MET A 1 21.99 -23.67 -33.44
C MET A 1 20.94 -22.88 -32.67
N ALA A 2 20.95 -22.96 -31.32
CA ALA A 2 19.98 -22.24 -30.44
C ALA A 2 20.67 -21.61 -29.22
N SER A 3 21.92 -21.13 -29.35
CA SER A 3 22.71 -20.71 -28.20
C SER A 3 23.22 -19.24 -28.25
N VAL A 4 22.63 -18.34 -29.02
CA VAL A 4 23.28 -17.03 -29.26
C VAL A 4 22.51 -15.82 -28.73
N TYR A 5 21.37 -15.92 -28.03
CA TYR A 5 20.66 -14.70 -27.59
C TYR A 5 20.18 -14.69 -26.14
N SER A 6 20.98 -15.17 -25.21
CA SER A 6 20.85 -14.69 -23.81
C SER A 6 21.96 -13.68 -23.52
N ARG A 7 21.95 -12.49 -24.14
CA ARG A 7 22.75 -11.38 -23.63
C ARG A 7 22.28 -11.11 -22.21
N ARG A 8 23.07 -11.59 -21.25
CA ARG A 8 22.93 -11.24 -19.83
C ARG A 8 22.92 -9.71 -19.74
N ILE A 9 21.76 -9.13 -19.51
CA ILE A 9 21.69 -7.71 -19.13
C ILE A 9 22.52 -7.61 -17.86
N SER A 10 23.59 -6.83 -17.87
CA SER A 10 24.38 -6.57 -16.65
C SER A 10 23.48 -5.91 -15.60
N ALA A 11 23.80 -6.02 -14.32
CA ALA A 11 23.05 -5.36 -13.25
C ALA A 11 22.94 -3.83 -13.46
N ALA A 12 23.97 -3.21 -14.08
CA ALA A 12 23.95 -1.81 -14.49
C ALA A 12 22.97 -1.57 -15.66
N GLY A 13 22.91 -2.50 -16.62
CA GLY A 13 21.99 -2.39 -17.77
C GLY A 13 20.51 -2.52 -17.36
N SER A 14 20.18 -3.37 -16.37
CA SER A 14 18.80 -3.45 -15.85
C SER A 14 18.40 -2.16 -15.12
N LEU A 15 19.29 -1.60 -14.32
CA LEU A 15 19.04 -0.35 -13.59
C LEU A 15 18.78 0.84 -14.53
N ILE A 16 19.58 0.97 -15.61
CA ILE A 16 19.39 2.03 -16.61
C ILE A 16 18.06 1.89 -17.34
N LEU A 17 17.63 0.66 -17.66
CA LEU A 17 16.36 0.40 -18.32
C LEU A 17 15.15 0.61 -17.40
N ALA A 18 15.30 0.32 -16.10
CA ALA A 18 14.23 0.44 -15.11
C ALA A 18 14.13 1.87 -14.52
N SER A 19 15.18 2.69 -14.58
CA SER A 19 15.20 4.03 -13.97
C SER A 19 14.03 4.94 -14.40
N PRO A 20 13.57 4.96 -15.68
CA PRO A 20 12.42 5.76 -16.04
C PRO A 20 11.11 5.28 -15.39
N LEU A 21 11.01 3.98 -15.07
CA LEU A 21 9.85 3.40 -14.38
C LEU A 21 9.81 3.84 -12.92
N TYR A 22 10.96 3.83 -12.24
CA TYR A 22 11.07 4.29 -10.85
C TYR A 22 10.75 5.77 -10.72
N ILE A 23 11.23 6.60 -11.66
CA ILE A 23 10.91 8.03 -11.68
C ILE A 23 9.42 8.25 -11.95
N SER A 24 8.81 7.49 -12.87
CA SER A 24 7.39 7.60 -13.18
C SER A 24 6.51 7.25 -11.97
N VAL A 25 6.82 6.17 -11.25
CA VAL A 25 6.07 5.80 -10.04
C VAL A 25 6.31 6.80 -8.91
N PHE A 26 7.53 7.29 -8.75
CA PHE A 26 7.84 8.32 -7.75
C PHE A 26 7.01 9.60 -7.99
N LEU A 27 6.99 10.13 -9.22
CA LEU A 27 6.24 11.33 -9.58
C LEU A 27 4.73 11.12 -9.38
N MET A 28 4.21 9.97 -9.77
CA MET A 28 2.81 9.61 -9.53
C MET A 28 2.50 9.56 -8.02
N ARG A 29 3.35 8.93 -7.21
CA ARG A 29 3.14 8.82 -5.76
C ARG A 29 3.40 10.12 -5.03
N PHE A 30 4.29 10.97 -5.53
CA PHE A 30 4.47 12.32 -5.04
C PHE A 30 3.16 13.14 -5.25
N SER A 31 2.60 13.13 -6.46
CA SER A 31 1.32 13.78 -6.74
C SER A 31 0.20 13.24 -5.87
N PHE A 32 0.13 11.92 -5.68
CA PHE A 32 -0.89 11.30 -4.84
C PHE A 32 -0.69 11.61 -3.34
N GLY A 33 0.54 11.63 -2.85
CA GLY A 33 0.86 11.98 -1.45
C GLY A 33 0.41 13.39 -1.08
N LEU A 34 0.53 14.36 -2.01
CA LEU A 34 -0.01 15.71 -1.85
C LEU A 34 -1.52 15.66 -1.60
N VAL A 35 -2.24 14.93 -2.42
CA VAL A 35 -3.71 14.86 -2.39
C VAL A 35 -4.20 14.04 -1.20
N LEU A 36 -3.55 12.91 -0.90
CA LEU A 36 -3.86 12.05 0.24
C LEU A 36 -3.86 12.84 1.56
N PHE A 37 -2.88 13.74 1.74
CA PHE A 37 -2.82 14.61 2.90
C PHE A 37 -3.84 15.76 2.84
N THR A 38 -4.13 16.28 1.65
CA THR A 38 -4.93 17.49 1.47
C THR A 38 -6.43 17.23 1.55
N ILE A 39 -6.93 16.13 0.97
CA ILE A 39 -8.37 15.79 0.93
C ILE A 39 -9.03 15.87 2.32
N PRO A 40 -8.51 15.21 3.38
CA PRO A 40 -9.15 15.25 4.69
C PRO A 40 -9.11 16.63 5.38
N ILE A 41 -8.28 17.56 4.90
CA ILE A 41 -8.24 18.95 5.38
C ILE A 41 -9.14 19.84 4.53
N TYR A 42 -9.21 19.59 3.23
CA TYR A 42 -9.99 20.36 2.26
C TYR A 42 -11.49 20.12 2.40
N LEU A 43 -11.94 18.85 2.45
CA LEU A 43 -13.35 18.50 2.43
C LEU A 43 -14.14 19.03 3.65
N PRO A 44 -13.63 18.99 4.89
CA PRO A 44 -14.37 19.51 6.03
C PRO A 44 -14.59 21.02 5.99
N ARG A 45 -13.75 21.76 5.26
CA ARG A 45 -13.97 23.20 5.03
C ARG A 45 -15.19 23.48 4.15
N GLN A 46 -15.73 22.43 3.50
CA GLN A 46 -16.97 22.43 2.72
C GLN A 46 -18.16 21.91 3.56
N GLU A 47 -18.03 21.83 4.89
CA GLU A 47 -19.07 21.40 5.84
C GLU A 47 -19.52 19.93 5.67
N PHE A 48 -18.70 19.08 5.04
CA PHE A 48 -19.01 17.66 4.88
C PHE A 48 -18.83 16.88 6.18
N SER A 49 -19.76 15.94 6.44
CA SER A 49 -19.60 14.95 7.52
C SER A 49 -18.40 14.04 7.29
N ASN A 50 -17.90 13.43 8.36
CA ASN A 50 -16.76 12.51 8.24
C ASN A 50 -17.09 11.28 7.38
N LEU A 51 -18.34 10.81 7.40
CA LEU A 51 -18.80 9.72 6.55
C LEU A 51 -18.68 10.10 5.06
N VAL A 52 -19.06 11.32 4.68
CA VAL A 52 -18.93 11.82 3.31
C VAL A 52 -17.46 11.90 2.90
N VAL A 53 -16.59 12.38 3.79
CA VAL A 53 -15.13 12.37 3.56
C VAL A 53 -14.64 10.93 3.33
N GLY A 54 -15.12 9.97 4.13
CA GLY A 54 -14.81 8.55 3.99
C GLY A 54 -15.27 7.96 2.65
N ILE A 55 -16.48 8.31 2.18
CA ILE A 55 -17.02 7.87 0.88
C ILE A 55 -16.14 8.40 -0.27
N ILE A 56 -15.81 9.68 -0.24
CA ILE A 56 -14.93 10.27 -1.27
C ILE A 56 -13.56 9.59 -1.25
N ALA A 57 -12.97 9.41 -0.06
CA ALA A 57 -11.66 8.76 0.09
C ALA A 57 -11.67 7.30 -0.40
N ALA A 58 -12.74 6.55 -0.17
CA ALA A 58 -12.88 5.16 -0.60
C ALA A 58 -13.05 5.02 -2.13
N ALA A 59 -13.50 6.05 -2.85
CA ALA A 59 -13.72 6.01 -4.29
C ALA A 59 -12.45 5.66 -5.09
N TYR A 60 -11.29 6.16 -4.67
CA TYR A 60 -10.00 5.88 -5.28
C TYR A 60 -9.61 4.38 -5.20
N PRO A 61 -9.46 3.76 -4.02
CA PRO A 61 -9.04 2.36 -3.94
C PRO A 61 -10.11 1.41 -4.49
N VAL A 62 -11.40 1.75 -4.47
CA VAL A 62 -12.46 0.97 -5.11
C VAL A 62 -12.21 0.88 -6.61
N THR A 63 -11.95 2.00 -7.26
CA THR A 63 -11.73 2.01 -8.70
C THR A 63 -10.38 1.41 -9.07
N GLU A 64 -9.33 1.66 -8.29
CA GLU A 64 -8.00 1.07 -8.49
C GLU A 64 -8.09 -0.46 -8.50
N ILE A 65 -8.77 -1.08 -7.52
CA ILE A 65 -8.87 -2.54 -7.39
C ILE A 65 -9.69 -3.17 -8.51
N ILE A 66 -10.78 -2.52 -8.92
CA ILE A 66 -11.64 -3.01 -10.01
C ILE A 66 -10.94 -2.87 -11.36
N ALA A 67 -10.23 -1.77 -11.58
CA ALA A 67 -9.56 -1.49 -12.85
C ALA A 67 -8.27 -2.30 -13.03
N ALA A 68 -7.53 -2.62 -11.97
CA ALA A 68 -6.22 -3.24 -12.06
C ALA A 68 -6.17 -4.53 -12.90
N PRO A 69 -7.09 -5.51 -12.76
CA PRO A 69 -7.09 -6.72 -13.60
C PRO A 69 -7.35 -6.41 -15.08
N ALA A 70 -8.30 -5.51 -15.36
CA ALA A 70 -8.63 -5.13 -16.73
C ALA A 70 -7.47 -4.38 -17.40
N ILE A 71 -6.83 -3.46 -16.68
CA ILE A 71 -5.64 -2.75 -17.15
C ILE A 71 -4.48 -3.72 -17.36
N GLY A 72 -4.30 -4.72 -16.50
CA GLY A 72 -3.30 -5.77 -16.69
C GLY A 72 -3.46 -6.45 -18.05
N VAL A 73 -4.66 -6.94 -18.36
CA VAL A 73 -4.96 -7.61 -19.65
C VAL A 73 -4.78 -6.66 -20.84
N LEU A 74 -5.27 -5.42 -20.71
CA LEU A 74 -5.17 -4.41 -21.78
C LEU A 74 -3.70 -3.99 -22.02
N ALA A 75 -2.94 -3.78 -20.96
CA ALA A 75 -1.53 -3.41 -21.03
C ALA A 75 -0.72 -4.50 -21.71
N ASP A 76 -1.09 -5.73 -21.47
CA ASP A 76 -0.48 -6.88 -22.09
C ASP A 76 -0.75 -6.97 -23.59
N ARG A 77 -1.97 -6.75 -24.02
CA ARG A 77 -2.35 -6.82 -25.44
C ARG A 77 -1.90 -5.61 -26.25
N LEU A 78 -2.00 -4.43 -25.67
CA LEU A 78 -1.86 -3.15 -26.37
C LEU A 78 -0.51 -2.46 -26.11
N GLY A 79 0.33 -3.02 -25.24
CA GLY A 79 1.59 -2.43 -24.81
C GLY A 79 1.44 -1.59 -23.52
N ARG A 80 2.43 -1.72 -22.62
CA ARG A 80 2.38 -1.18 -21.25
C ARG A 80 2.77 0.29 -21.18
N ARG A 81 3.71 0.72 -22.01
CA ARG A 81 4.22 2.10 -22.06
C ARG A 81 3.09 3.12 -22.17
N ARG A 82 2.10 2.87 -23.03
CA ARG A 82 0.99 3.81 -23.27
C ARG A 82 0.15 4.02 -22.01
N TRP A 83 -0.06 3.00 -21.21
CA TRP A 83 -0.87 3.09 -20.00
C TRP A 83 -0.20 3.93 -18.91
N ILE A 84 1.13 3.98 -18.87
CA ILE A 84 1.87 4.82 -17.92
C ILE A 84 1.61 6.30 -18.22
N TYR A 85 1.86 6.76 -19.46
CA TYR A 85 1.66 8.18 -19.74
C TYR A 85 0.19 8.59 -19.82
N ILE A 86 -0.71 7.74 -20.33
CA ILE A 86 -2.17 8.00 -20.32
C ILE A 86 -2.67 8.08 -18.88
N GLY A 87 -2.25 7.18 -18.00
CA GLY A 87 -2.62 7.22 -16.58
C GLY A 87 -2.14 8.50 -15.91
N LEU A 88 -0.91 8.94 -16.16
CA LEU A 88 -0.39 10.20 -15.62
C LEU A 88 -1.14 11.42 -16.21
N MET A 89 -1.50 11.42 -17.49
CA MET A 89 -2.34 12.47 -18.07
C MET A 89 -3.74 12.49 -17.46
N LEU A 90 -4.36 11.32 -17.30
CA LEU A 90 -5.66 11.21 -16.65
C LEU A 90 -5.61 11.69 -15.18
N SER A 91 -4.52 11.34 -14.48
CA SER A 91 -4.25 11.86 -13.13
C SER A 91 -4.12 13.39 -13.13
N THR A 92 -3.41 13.97 -14.10
CA THR A 92 -3.31 15.43 -14.26
C THR A 92 -4.68 16.09 -14.34
N LEU A 93 -5.55 15.58 -15.22
CA LEU A 93 -6.90 16.11 -15.40
C LEU A 93 -7.76 15.95 -14.14
N ALA A 94 -7.72 14.76 -13.51
CA ALA A 94 -8.47 14.50 -12.29
C ALA A 94 -8.02 15.39 -11.14
N LEU A 95 -6.70 15.59 -10.96
CA LEU A 95 -6.15 16.43 -9.90
C LEU A 95 -6.50 17.90 -10.09
N PHE A 96 -6.50 18.40 -11.33
CA PHE A 96 -6.99 19.73 -11.65
C PHE A 96 -8.50 19.85 -11.40
N ALA A 97 -9.27 18.83 -11.77
CA ALA A 97 -10.71 18.81 -11.61
C ALA A 97 -11.18 18.93 -10.14
N PHE A 98 -10.38 18.48 -9.16
CA PHE A 98 -10.70 18.71 -7.73
C PHE A 98 -10.91 20.20 -7.37
N THR A 99 -10.40 21.13 -8.16
CA THR A 99 -10.51 22.57 -7.91
C THR A 99 -11.73 23.23 -8.53
N LEU A 100 -12.48 22.51 -9.39
CA LEU A 100 -13.53 23.10 -10.21
C LEU A 100 -14.92 23.03 -9.56
N ASN A 101 -15.19 22.05 -8.70
CA ASN A 101 -16.49 21.88 -8.09
C ASN A 101 -16.36 21.13 -6.74
N THR A 102 -17.23 21.48 -5.79
CA THR A 102 -17.26 20.92 -4.44
C THR A 102 -18.42 19.96 -4.18
N ALA A 103 -19.26 19.65 -5.18
CA ALA A 103 -20.33 18.68 -5.02
C ALA A 103 -19.78 17.28 -4.68
N VAL A 104 -20.37 16.61 -3.69
CA VAL A 104 -19.92 15.28 -3.19
C VAL A 104 -19.77 14.25 -4.30
N GLY A 105 -20.82 14.11 -5.13
CA GLY A 105 -20.80 13.16 -6.25
C GLY A 105 -19.71 13.46 -7.26
N TYR A 106 -19.48 14.75 -7.54
CA TYR A 106 -18.41 15.19 -8.42
C TYR A 106 -17.03 14.81 -7.86
N LEU A 107 -16.76 15.14 -6.60
CA LEU A 107 -15.46 14.84 -5.95
C LEU A 107 -15.22 13.32 -5.85
N ALA A 108 -16.26 12.53 -5.58
CA ALA A 108 -16.16 11.08 -5.57
C ALA A 108 -15.82 10.51 -6.96
N ILE A 109 -16.45 11.03 -8.04
CA ILE A 109 -16.16 10.63 -9.42
C ILE A 109 -14.73 11.03 -9.80
N VAL A 110 -14.30 12.25 -9.49
CA VAL A 110 -12.94 12.71 -9.76
C VAL A 110 -11.91 11.84 -9.06
N HIS A 111 -12.17 11.47 -7.79
CA HIS A 111 -11.27 10.60 -7.04
C HIS A 111 -11.27 9.14 -7.57
N ALA A 112 -12.41 8.66 -8.05
CA ALA A 112 -12.52 7.38 -8.75
C ALA A 112 -11.71 7.38 -10.06
N ILE A 113 -11.78 8.46 -10.85
CA ILE A 113 -10.96 8.63 -12.06
C ILE A 113 -9.46 8.63 -11.71
N GLN A 114 -9.08 9.23 -10.60
CA GLN A 114 -7.70 9.18 -10.11
C GLN A 114 -7.28 7.75 -9.73
N GLY A 115 -8.19 6.94 -9.14
CA GLY A 115 -7.95 5.52 -8.87
C GLY A 115 -7.73 4.70 -10.16
N LEU A 116 -8.50 4.96 -11.21
CA LEU A 116 -8.28 4.37 -12.52
C LEU A 116 -6.91 4.75 -13.09
N ALA A 117 -6.55 6.02 -13.01
CA ALA A 117 -5.24 6.52 -13.44
C ALA A 117 -4.09 5.84 -12.69
N ALA A 118 -4.25 5.62 -11.38
CA ALA A 118 -3.28 4.91 -10.56
C ALA A 118 -3.12 3.45 -10.98
N ALA A 119 -4.23 2.72 -11.22
CA ALA A 119 -4.18 1.35 -11.72
C ALA A 119 -3.39 1.25 -13.03
N MET A 120 -3.60 2.20 -13.97
CA MET A 120 -2.87 2.27 -15.23
C MET A 120 -1.35 2.40 -15.02
N VAL A 121 -0.92 3.30 -14.14
CA VAL A 121 0.50 3.56 -13.88
C VAL A 121 1.12 2.40 -13.10
N VAL A 122 0.52 2.01 -11.97
CA VAL A 122 1.11 1.03 -11.04
C VAL A 122 1.22 -0.34 -11.67
N VAL A 123 0.13 -0.85 -12.28
CA VAL A 123 0.13 -2.16 -12.93
C VAL A 123 1.17 -2.21 -14.04
N SER A 124 1.22 -1.17 -14.88
CA SER A 124 2.13 -1.14 -16.03
C SER A 124 3.60 -0.99 -15.60
N THR A 125 3.91 -0.11 -14.65
CA THR A 125 5.30 0.09 -14.18
C THR A 125 5.81 -1.13 -13.43
N LEU A 126 5.02 -1.70 -12.52
CA LEU A 126 5.41 -2.88 -11.74
C LEU A 126 5.67 -4.09 -12.64
N THR A 127 4.81 -4.30 -13.64
CA THR A 127 4.97 -5.39 -14.60
C THR A 127 6.22 -5.18 -15.47
N MET A 128 6.46 -3.95 -15.96
CA MET A 128 7.68 -3.66 -16.74
C MET A 128 8.96 -3.82 -15.92
N VAL A 129 8.96 -3.43 -14.63
CA VAL A 129 10.10 -3.66 -13.73
C VAL A 129 10.34 -5.16 -13.55
N THR A 130 9.27 -5.95 -13.40
CA THR A 130 9.36 -7.41 -13.30
C THR A 130 9.97 -8.02 -14.57
N ASP A 131 9.60 -7.53 -15.74
CA ASP A 131 10.08 -8.05 -17.03
C ASP A 131 11.55 -7.76 -17.31
N VAL A 132 12.06 -6.60 -16.88
CA VAL A 132 13.48 -6.25 -17.05
C VAL A 132 14.36 -6.87 -15.96
N SER A 133 13.75 -7.38 -14.88
CA SER A 133 14.45 -8.04 -13.79
C SER A 133 14.77 -9.51 -14.14
N THR A 134 15.87 -10.01 -13.59
CA THR A 134 16.25 -11.43 -13.64
C THR A 134 15.94 -12.09 -12.29
N PRO A 135 15.78 -13.43 -12.20
CA PRO A 135 15.60 -14.11 -10.91
C PRO A 135 16.67 -13.74 -9.87
N ARG A 136 17.87 -13.40 -10.32
CA ARG A 136 19.02 -13.05 -9.44
C ARG A 136 18.94 -11.63 -8.89
N ASN A 137 18.35 -10.66 -9.61
CA ASN A 137 18.29 -9.25 -9.20
C ASN A 137 16.88 -8.74 -8.93
N ARG A 138 15.85 -9.59 -9.05
CA ARG A 138 14.44 -9.21 -8.90
C ARG A 138 14.15 -8.56 -7.54
N GLY A 139 14.69 -9.11 -6.45
CA GLY A 139 14.53 -8.53 -5.12
C GLY A 139 15.07 -7.11 -5.02
N ARG A 140 16.24 -6.85 -5.62
CA ARG A 140 16.84 -5.50 -5.66
C ARG A 140 15.97 -4.52 -6.47
N GLU A 141 15.53 -4.93 -7.66
CA GLU A 141 14.72 -4.08 -8.55
C GLU A 141 13.36 -3.75 -7.91
N MET A 142 12.72 -4.74 -7.25
CA MET A 142 11.49 -4.51 -6.48
C MET A 142 11.74 -3.59 -5.28
N GLY A 143 12.85 -3.76 -4.56
CA GLY A 143 13.21 -2.87 -3.44
C GLY A 143 13.42 -1.42 -3.88
N ILE A 144 14.05 -1.19 -5.05
CA ILE A 144 14.21 0.17 -5.61
C ILE A 144 12.85 0.73 -6.03
N TYR A 145 11.98 -0.10 -6.62
CA TYR A 145 10.61 0.28 -6.97
C TYR A 145 9.81 0.72 -5.73
N ASP A 146 9.85 -0.07 -4.66
CA ASP A 146 9.16 0.25 -3.42
C ASP A 146 9.75 1.48 -2.73
N PHE A 147 11.07 1.67 -2.80
CA PHE A 147 11.70 2.88 -2.30
C PHE A 147 11.23 4.13 -3.06
N ALA A 148 11.12 4.05 -4.39
CA ALA A 148 10.57 5.14 -5.20
C ALA A 148 9.08 5.39 -4.89
N ASN A 149 8.30 4.31 -4.71
CA ASN A 149 6.89 4.35 -4.35
C ASN A 149 6.66 5.03 -2.99
N LEU A 150 7.33 4.57 -1.94
CA LEU A 150 7.21 5.15 -0.58
C LEU A 150 7.84 6.54 -0.50
N GLY A 151 8.99 6.76 -1.14
CA GLY A 151 9.66 8.05 -1.21
C GLY A 151 8.77 9.13 -1.83
N GLY A 152 8.03 8.78 -2.88
CA GLY A 152 7.03 9.67 -3.47
C GLY A 152 5.97 10.10 -2.45
N TYR A 153 5.40 9.15 -1.69
CA TYR A 153 4.45 9.48 -0.62
C TYR A 153 5.03 10.40 0.44
N VAL A 154 6.24 10.09 0.93
CA VAL A 154 6.91 10.89 1.97
C VAL A 154 7.08 12.34 1.51
N VAL A 155 7.64 12.53 0.31
CA VAL A 155 7.87 13.87 -0.23
C VAL A 155 6.54 14.58 -0.50
N GLY A 156 5.53 13.87 -1.01
CA GLY A 156 4.21 14.42 -1.29
C GLY A 156 3.50 14.92 -0.04
N ILE A 157 3.43 14.08 0.99
CA ILE A 157 2.80 14.42 2.27
C ILE A 157 3.51 15.61 2.92
N ALA A 158 4.84 15.59 3.00
CA ALA A 158 5.62 16.68 3.58
C ALA A 158 5.40 18.01 2.83
N SER A 159 5.44 17.96 1.49
CA SER A 159 5.22 19.14 0.63
C SER A 159 3.80 19.69 0.74
N ALA A 160 2.79 18.83 0.95
CA ALA A 160 1.41 19.28 1.09
C ALA A 160 1.22 20.27 2.25
N GLY A 161 1.78 19.96 3.43
CA GLY A 161 1.72 20.86 4.58
C GLY A 161 2.40 22.20 4.34
N VAL A 162 3.53 22.20 3.62
CA VAL A 162 4.25 23.43 3.22
C VAL A 162 3.37 24.26 2.28
N LEU A 163 2.80 23.66 1.24
CA LEU A 163 1.95 24.35 0.26
C LEU A 163 0.68 24.90 0.89
N ILE A 164 0.05 24.15 1.80
CA ILE A 164 -1.15 24.61 2.53
C ILE A 164 -0.82 25.82 3.40
N ARG A 165 0.34 25.79 4.08
CA ARG A 165 0.76 26.91 4.94
C ARG A 165 1.13 28.15 4.14
N THR A 166 1.88 27.97 3.02
CA THR A 166 2.47 29.08 2.28
C THR A 166 1.49 29.75 1.33
N TYR A 167 0.60 28.97 0.73
CA TYR A 167 -0.33 29.47 -0.30
C TYR A 167 -1.79 29.29 0.11
N SER A 168 -2.34 28.08 -0.04
CA SER A 168 -3.73 27.77 0.29
C SER A 168 -3.96 26.26 0.38
N VAL A 169 -5.13 25.86 0.91
CA VAL A 169 -5.53 24.44 0.94
C VAL A 169 -5.75 23.85 -0.46
N VAL A 170 -5.95 24.68 -1.48
CA VAL A 170 -6.15 24.24 -2.88
C VAL A 170 -4.82 24.12 -3.63
N ALA A 171 -3.76 24.78 -3.16
CA ALA A 171 -2.45 24.78 -3.82
C ALA A 171 -1.87 23.37 -4.08
N PRO A 172 -1.98 22.40 -3.15
CA PRO A 172 -1.50 21.04 -3.42
C PRO A 172 -2.16 20.37 -4.63
N PHE A 173 -3.43 20.65 -4.94
CA PHE A 173 -4.11 20.09 -6.12
C PHE A 173 -3.51 20.64 -7.41
N TYR A 174 -3.25 21.93 -7.51
CA TYR A 174 -2.59 22.53 -8.68
C TYR A 174 -1.17 21.99 -8.85
N PHE A 175 -0.42 21.93 -7.75
CA PHE A 175 0.96 21.45 -7.78
C PHE A 175 1.01 19.95 -8.15
N SER A 176 0.11 19.14 -7.60
CA SER A 176 0.04 17.70 -7.93
C SER A 176 -0.37 17.47 -9.38
N SER A 177 -1.29 18.30 -9.93
CA SER A 177 -1.67 18.25 -11.35
C SER A 177 -0.47 18.59 -12.25
N ALA A 178 0.25 19.67 -11.96
CA ALA A 178 1.45 20.05 -12.71
C ALA A 178 2.53 18.96 -12.64
N LEU A 179 2.73 18.38 -11.47
CA LEU A 179 3.72 17.30 -11.28
C LEU A 179 3.34 16.03 -12.04
N ALA A 180 2.05 15.66 -12.07
CA ALA A 180 1.56 14.53 -12.85
C ALA A 180 1.74 14.78 -14.37
N ALA A 181 1.53 16.02 -14.84
CA ALA A 181 1.78 16.42 -16.21
C ALA A 181 3.26 16.28 -16.59
N VAL A 182 4.17 16.74 -15.73
CA VAL A 182 5.63 16.54 -15.90
C VAL A 182 5.95 15.05 -15.95
N GLY A 183 5.34 14.25 -15.07
CA GLY A 183 5.47 12.79 -15.07
C GLY A 183 4.98 12.15 -16.37
N ALA A 184 3.86 12.62 -16.93
CA ALA A 184 3.32 12.13 -18.20
C ALA A 184 4.27 12.41 -19.37
N ILE A 185 4.78 13.65 -19.46
CA ILE A 185 5.77 14.04 -20.48
C ILE A 185 7.05 13.21 -20.32
N PHE A 186 7.55 13.07 -19.10
CA PHE A 186 8.74 12.28 -18.80
C PHE A 186 8.53 10.80 -19.22
N ALA A 187 7.40 10.19 -18.84
CA ALA A 187 7.10 8.81 -19.19
C ALA A 187 6.99 8.63 -20.71
N TYR A 188 6.34 9.57 -21.40
CA TYR A 188 6.23 9.55 -22.85
C TYR A 188 7.60 9.60 -23.55
N LEU A 189 8.53 10.43 -23.05
CA LEU A 189 9.85 10.62 -23.66
C LEU A 189 10.84 9.50 -23.31
N ARG A 190 10.80 9.00 -22.08
CA ARG A 190 11.87 8.15 -21.52
C ARG A 190 11.51 6.69 -21.34
N VAL A 191 10.25 6.36 -21.07
CA VAL A 191 9.84 4.97 -20.91
C VAL A 191 9.86 4.29 -22.28
N ARG A 192 10.62 3.21 -22.41
CA ARG A 192 10.74 2.41 -23.63
C ARG A 192 10.19 1.01 -23.37
N GLU A 193 9.35 0.53 -24.25
CA GLU A 193 8.79 -0.81 -24.18
C GLU A 193 9.75 -1.82 -24.81
N LYS A 194 10.04 -2.88 -24.08
CA LYS A 194 10.74 -4.05 -24.61
C LYS A 194 9.70 -5.13 -24.88
N LYS A 195 9.60 -5.61 -26.11
CA LYS A 195 8.73 -6.75 -26.45
C LYS A 195 9.18 -7.98 -25.64
N THR A 196 8.44 -8.38 -24.65
CA THR A 196 8.73 -9.56 -23.83
C THR A 196 7.69 -10.64 -24.15
N ARG A 197 8.16 -11.87 -24.29
CA ARG A 197 7.31 -13.03 -24.58
C ARG A 197 6.64 -13.49 -23.29
N TRP A 198 5.33 -13.63 -23.30
CA TRP A 198 4.49 -13.97 -22.15
C TRP A 198 4.83 -15.33 -21.57
N MET A 199 4.99 -15.37 -20.25
CA MET A 199 4.80 -16.60 -19.47
C MET A 199 3.43 -16.48 -18.76
N HIS A 200 2.47 -17.29 -19.21
CA HIS A 200 1.19 -17.43 -18.52
C HIS A 200 1.43 -18.00 -17.12
N SER A 201 0.76 -17.45 -16.11
CA SER A 201 0.72 -18.10 -14.80
C SER A 201 0.02 -19.46 -14.96
N VAL A 202 0.60 -20.49 -14.37
CA VAL A 202 0.07 -21.87 -14.49
C VAL A 202 -1.24 -22.03 -13.72
N LEU A 203 -1.49 -21.18 -12.71
CA LEU A 203 -2.69 -21.23 -11.86
C LEU A 203 -3.59 -20.01 -12.10
N SER A 204 -4.89 -20.26 -12.21
CA SER A 204 -5.88 -19.18 -12.24
C SER A 204 -6.01 -18.50 -10.86
N PRO A 205 -6.46 -17.20 -10.79
CA PRO A 205 -6.69 -16.52 -9.51
C PRO A 205 -7.63 -17.29 -8.57
N VAL A 206 -8.67 -17.92 -9.12
CA VAL A 206 -9.64 -18.72 -8.34
C VAL A 206 -9.00 -19.98 -7.77
N GLN A 207 -8.18 -20.69 -8.56
CA GLN A 207 -7.44 -21.85 -8.08
C GLN A 207 -6.44 -21.47 -7.00
N THR A 208 -5.71 -20.38 -7.18
CA THR A 208 -4.76 -19.86 -6.17
C THR A 208 -5.49 -19.47 -4.89
N LEU A 209 -6.61 -18.74 -4.98
CA LEU A 209 -7.42 -18.39 -3.82
C LEU A 209 -7.92 -19.64 -3.08
N ARG A 210 -8.42 -20.65 -3.80
CA ARG A 210 -8.86 -21.91 -3.19
C ARG A 210 -7.72 -22.60 -2.45
N LEU A 211 -6.52 -22.65 -3.02
CA LEU A 211 -5.33 -23.22 -2.36
C LEU A 211 -4.94 -22.44 -1.10
N LEU A 212 -4.97 -21.09 -1.15
CA LEU A 212 -4.68 -20.24 0.01
C LEU A 212 -5.71 -20.43 1.13
N LEU A 213 -7.00 -20.52 0.79
CA LEU A 213 -8.06 -20.72 1.78
C LEU A 213 -8.08 -22.16 2.35
N SER A 214 -7.52 -23.16 1.63
CA SER A 214 -7.37 -24.51 2.15
C SER A 214 -6.19 -24.67 3.11
N ASP A 215 -5.20 -23.79 3.04
CA ASP A 215 -4.12 -23.71 4.01
C ASP A 215 -4.54 -22.81 5.19
N LYS A 216 -4.65 -23.40 6.39
CA LYS A 216 -5.12 -22.71 7.60
C LYS A 216 -4.30 -21.44 7.94
N ARG A 217 -3.00 -21.47 7.67
CA ARG A 217 -2.12 -20.32 7.95
C ARG A 217 -2.35 -19.20 6.95
N ALA A 218 -2.40 -19.56 5.67
CA ALA A 218 -2.70 -18.60 4.62
C ALA A 218 -4.08 -17.98 4.86
N ALA A 219 -5.10 -18.78 5.20
CA ALA A 219 -6.44 -18.31 5.54
C ALA A 219 -6.46 -17.36 6.75
N ALA A 220 -5.67 -17.66 7.79
CA ALA A 220 -5.55 -16.81 8.98
C ALA A 220 -4.90 -15.44 8.69
N MET A 221 -4.09 -15.34 7.63
CA MET A 221 -3.46 -14.06 7.24
C MET A 221 -4.46 -13.04 6.70
N PHE A 222 -5.57 -13.47 6.07
CA PHE A 222 -6.55 -12.55 5.48
C PHE A 222 -7.17 -11.59 6.49
N PRO A 223 -7.80 -12.05 7.61
CA PRO A 223 -8.40 -11.15 8.58
C PRO A 223 -7.35 -10.28 9.28
N ILE A 224 -6.13 -10.79 9.51
CA ILE A 224 -5.04 -10.04 10.10
C ILE A 224 -4.64 -8.85 9.20
N TRP A 225 -4.39 -9.10 7.91
CA TRP A 225 -4.08 -8.03 6.96
C TRP A 225 -5.23 -7.04 6.82
N LEU A 226 -6.47 -7.55 6.71
CA LEU A 226 -7.65 -6.71 6.60
C LEU A 226 -7.79 -5.77 7.82
N SER A 227 -7.55 -6.29 9.04
CA SER A 227 -7.65 -5.49 10.26
C SER A 227 -6.63 -4.35 10.31
N VAL A 228 -5.37 -4.65 10.01
CA VAL A 228 -4.28 -3.66 10.02
C VAL A 228 -4.50 -2.61 8.92
N THR A 229 -4.84 -3.04 7.70
CA THR A 229 -5.05 -2.11 6.57
C THR A 229 -6.32 -1.29 6.70
N THR A 230 -7.37 -1.81 7.38
CA THR A 230 -8.55 -1.02 7.76
C THR A 230 -8.15 0.14 8.67
N PHE A 231 -7.33 -0.11 9.69
CA PHE A 231 -6.83 0.98 10.54
C PHE A 231 -5.91 1.94 9.76
N VAL A 232 -5.04 1.44 8.91
CA VAL A 232 -4.19 2.29 8.04
C VAL A 232 -5.07 3.21 7.17
N GLY A 233 -6.15 2.68 6.58
CA GLY A 233 -7.12 3.47 5.82
C GLY A 233 -7.79 4.57 6.67
N MET A 234 -8.20 4.25 7.92
CA MET A 234 -8.71 5.26 8.86
C MET A 234 -7.68 6.33 9.18
N ALA A 235 -6.45 5.91 9.52
CA ALA A 235 -5.38 6.79 9.94
C ALA A 235 -4.94 7.74 8.83
N LEU A 236 -4.79 7.25 7.60
CA LEU A 236 -4.41 8.07 6.44
C LEU A 236 -5.52 9.04 6.04
N THR A 237 -6.80 8.62 6.17
CA THR A 237 -7.94 9.48 5.79
C THR A 237 -8.23 10.55 6.83
N PHE A 238 -8.13 10.26 8.13
CA PHE A 238 -8.55 11.21 9.16
C PHE A 238 -7.40 11.81 9.97
N GLY A 239 -6.24 11.12 10.03
CA GLY A 239 -5.07 11.59 10.78
C GLY A 239 -4.64 13.04 10.48
N PRO A 240 -4.62 13.48 9.20
CA PRO A 240 -4.24 14.86 8.87
C PRO A 240 -5.06 15.96 9.55
N ARG A 241 -6.29 15.64 9.99
CA ARG A 241 -7.21 16.63 10.61
C ARG A 241 -6.92 16.89 12.09
N PHE A 242 -6.31 15.93 12.78
CA PHE A 242 -6.19 15.95 14.25
C PHE A 242 -4.84 16.48 14.75
N GLY A 243 -3.97 16.88 13.84
CA GLY A 243 -2.70 17.47 14.21
C GLY A 243 -2.80 18.98 14.52
N PRO A 244 -1.77 19.53 15.20
CA PRO A 244 -1.78 20.93 15.68
C PRO A 244 -1.76 21.96 14.55
N SER A 245 -1.19 21.63 13.41
CA SER A 245 -1.20 22.42 12.19
C SER A 245 -0.92 21.55 10.97
N PRO A 246 -1.38 21.92 9.76
CA PRO A 246 -1.12 21.16 8.55
C PRO A 246 0.38 20.91 8.31
N LEU A 247 1.23 21.90 8.58
CA LEU A 247 2.68 21.79 8.42
C LEU A 247 3.28 20.73 9.34
N LEU A 248 3.05 20.84 10.65
CA LEU A 248 3.61 19.90 11.64
C LEU A 248 3.06 18.49 11.44
N THR A 249 1.76 18.39 11.13
CA THR A 249 1.10 17.10 10.88
C THR A 249 1.64 16.42 9.64
N SER A 250 1.90 17.16 8.55
CA SER A 250 2.46 16.60 7.33
C SER A 250 3.88 16.06 7.55
N PHE A 251 4.74 16.80 8.25
CA PHE A 251 6.08 16.32 8.59
C PHE A 251 6.06 15.14 9.54
N PHE A 252 5.13 15.12 10.51
CA PHE A 252 4.97 13.98 11.42
C PHE A 252 4.55 12.72 10.65
N ILE A 253 3.51 12.79 9.81
CA ILE A 253 3.05 11.64 9.02
C ILE A 253 4.13 11.20 8.02
N ALA A 254 4.79 12.13 7.33
CA ALA A 254 5.89 11.83 6.43
C ALA A 254 7.06 11.15 7.18
N GLY A 255 7.38 11.62 8.38
CA GLY A 255 8.38 11.01 9.27
C GLY A 255 8.02 9.60 9.68
N VAL A 256 6.76 9.34 10.05
CA VAL A 256 6.28 7.98 10.37
C VAL A 256 6.42 7.05 9.17
N VAL A 257 6.01 7.48 7.97
CA VAL A 257 6.16 6.68 6.74
C VAL A 257 7.63 6.45 6.40
N LEU A 258 8.49 7.44 6.61
CA LEU A 258 9.93 7.32 6.41
C LEU A 258 10.55 6.30 7.37
N VAL A 259 10.25 6.40 8.67
CA VAL A 259 10.72 5.44 9.68
C VAL A 259 10.21 4.03 9.38
N LEU A 260 8.94 3.90 8.97
CA LEU A 260 8.40 2.62 8.51
C LEU A 260 9.21 2.05 7.34
N ALA A 261 9.53 2.85 6.32
CA ALA A 261 10.31 2.41 5.17
C ALA A 261 11.71 1.91 5.56
N PHE A 262 12.41 2.64 6.42
CA PHE A 262 13.74 2.24 6.91
C PHE A 262 13.70 1.08 7.90
N SER A 263 12.62 0.89 8.63
CA SER A 263 12.45 -0.24 9.56
C SER A 263 12.23 -1.59 8.86
N GLN A 264 11.77 -1.58 7.60
CA GLN A 264 11.46 -2.81 6.85
C GLN A 264 12.63 -3.80 6.76
N PRO A 265 13.86 -3.41 6.35
CA PRO A 265 14.99 -4.34 6.31
C PRO A 265 15.38 -4.85 7.69
N PHE A 266 15.31 -3.99 8.72
CA PHE A 266 15.66 -4.34 10.10
C PHE A 266 14.70 -5.41 10.66
N PHE A 267 13.40 -5.17 10.62
CA PHE A 267 12.40 -6.13 11.10
C PHE A 267 12.29 -7.35 10.18
N GLY A 268 12.57 -7.20 8.88
CA GLY A 268 12.68 -8.32 7.96
C GLY A 268 13.77 -9.30 8.40
N HIS A 269 14.99 -8.82 8.62
CA HIS A 269 16.10 -9.63 9.13
C HIS A 269 15.79 -10.25 10.52
N LEU A 270 15.16 -9.47 11.39
CA LEU A 270 14.75 -9.96 12.71
C LEU A 270 13.72 -11.08 12.61
N SER A 271 12.79 -10.98 11.65
CA SER A 271 11.77 -12.01 11.41
C SER A 271 12.36 -13.32 10.87
N ASP A 272 13.42 -13.23 10.06
CA ASP A 272 14.15 -14.41 9.59
C ASP A 272 14.88 -15.13 10.74
N ARG A 273 15.39 -14.37 11.73
CA ARG A 273 16.15 -14.92 12.87
C ARG A 273 15.27 -15.44 13.99
N TYR A 274 14.21 -14.73 14.37
CA TYR A 274 13.37 -15.06 15.54
C TYR A 274 12.04 -15.73 15.17
N GLY A 275 11.73 -15.83 13.90
CA GLY A 275 10.50 -16.42 13.39
C GLY A 275 9.46 -15.37 13.04
N ARG A 276 8.79 -15.59 11.91
CA ARG A 276 7.83 -14.64 11.32
C ARG A 276 6.62 -14.42 12.20
N ASP A 277 6.05 -15.49 12.75
CA ASP A 277 4.85 -15.43 13.61
C ASP A 277 5.07 -14.60 14.88
N ARG A 278 6.27 -14.71 15.49
CA ARG A 278 6.61 -13.93 16.68
C ARG A 278 6.67 -12.44 16.40
N LEU A 279 7.28 -12.07 15.27
CA LEU A 279 7.38 -10.65 14.89
C LEU A 279 6.04 -10.06 14.47
N MET A 280 5.19 -10.86 13.81
CA MET A 280 3.81 -10.47 13.51
C MET A 280 3.01 -10.22 14.80
N MET A 281 3.09 -11.14 15.76
CA MET A 281 2.44 -10.99 17.07
C MET A 281 2.97 -9.77 17.82
N LEU A 282 4.30 -9.56 17.84
CA LEU A 282 4.91 -8.36 18.43
C LEU A 282 4.32 -7.08 17.82
N GLY A 283 4.24 -7.03 16.48
CA GLY A 283 3.67 -5.89 15.76
C GLY A 283 2.20 -5.64 16.11
N MET A 284 1.38 -6.69 16.16
CA MET A 284 -0.04 -6.56 16.49
C MET A 284 -0.26 -6.15 17.95
N VAL A 285 0.46 -6.77 18.90
CA VAL A 285 0.39 -6.41 20.34
C VAL A 285 0.86 -4.97 20.54
N SER A 286 1.93 -4.57 19.84
CA SER A 286 2.41 -3.19 19.88
C SER A 286 1.37 -2.21 19.30
N LEU A 287 0.67 -2.57 18.23
CA LEU A 287 -0.39 -1.73 17.68
C LEU A 287 -1.58 -1.58 18.64
N ILE A 288 -1.97 -2.64 19.34
CA ILE A 288 -2.98 -2.59 20.41
C ILE A 288 -2.50 -1.68 21.57
N GLY A 289 -1.24 -1.82 22.00
CA GLY A 289 -0.64 -0.99 23.03
C GLY A 289 -0.58 0.49 22.62
N LEU A 290 -0.26 0.77 21.36
CA LEU A 290 -0.30 2.12 20.78
C LEU A 290 -1.71 2.72 20.89
N PHE A 291 -2.74 1.99 20.47
CA PHE A 291 -4.13 2.45 20.53
C PHE A 291 -4.60 2.68 21.97
N ALA A 292 -4.29 1.75 22.89
CA ALA A 292 -4.63 1.88 24.30
C ALA A 292 -3.95 3.12 24.93
N THR A 293 -2.71 3.41 24.53
CA THR A 293 -1.98 4.61 24.99
C THR A 293 -2.65 5.88 24.48
N VAL A 294 -3.02 5.92 23.18
CA VAL A 294 -3.74 7.08 22.60
C VAL A 294 -5.09 7.28 23.27
N ILE A 295 -5.87 6.22 23.49
CA ILE A 295 -7.15 6.30 24.21
C ILE A 295 -6.97 6.87 25.62
N THR A 296 -5.95 6.39 26.34
CA THR A 296 -5.65 6.85 27.70
C THR A 296 -5.26 8.33 27.70
N MET A 297 -4.42 8.74 26.74
CA MET A 297 -4.03 10.15 26.55
C MET A 297 -5.26 11.03 26.33
N LEU A 298 -6.13 10.65 25.39
CA LEU A 298 -7.33 11.43 25.06
C LEU A 298 -8.33 11.50 26.23
N ARG A 299 -8.56 10.39 26.94
CA ARG A 299 -9.49 10.35 28.07
C ARG A 299 -9.01 11.12 29.30
N ARG A 300 -7.72 10.98 29.62
CA ARG A 300 -7.11 11.61 30.81
C ARG A 300 -6.55 12.99 30.51
N ARG A 301 -6.65 13.45 29.24
CA ARG A 301 -6.08 14.73 28.79
C ARG A 301 -4.60 14.88 29.16
N LEU A 302 -3.84 13.78 29.02
CA LEU A 302 -2.41 13.76 29.32
C LEU A 302 -1.66 14.58 28.27
N ASP A 303 -0.62 15.27 28.73
CA ASP A 303 0.29 15.94 27.81
C ASP A 303 1.05 14.90 26.95
N LEU A 304 1.24 15.22 25.68
CA LEU A 304 1.95 14.37 24.72
C LEU A 304 3.35 14.01 25.22
N LEU A 305 4.04 14.92 25.88
CA LEU A 305 5.40 14.68 26.39
C LEU A 305 5.47 13.53 27.40
N TYR A 306 4.46 13.35 28.23
CA TYR A 306 4.42 12.23 29.18
C TYR A 306 4.20 10.88 28.53
N VAL A 307 3.44 10.83 27.43
CA VAL A 307 3.10 9.58 26.75
C VAL A 307 4.01 9.29 25.55
N ALA A 308 4.78 10.27 25.08
CA ALA A 308 5.64 10.15 23.92
C ALA A 308 6.61 8.95 23.95
N PRO A 309 7.29 8.63 25.06
CA PRO A 309 8.16 7.45 25.13
C PRO A 309 7.38 6.14 24.90
N VAL A 310 6.18 6.03 25.49
CA VAL A 310 5.33 4.84 25.36
C VAL A 310 4.79 4.72 23.93
N LEU A 311 4.35 5.84 23.34
CA LEU A 311 3.93 5.91 21.95
C LEU A 311 5.07 5.53 20.99
N ALA A 312 6.29 5.96 21.26
CA ALA A 312 7.47 5.63 20.47
C ALA A 312 7.77 4.12 20.52
N VAL A 313 7.77 3.52 21.72
CA VAL A 313 8.02 2.08 21.89
C VAL A 313 6.98 1.24 21.14
N PHE A 314 5.70 1.50 21.37
CA PHE A 314 4.63 0.77 20.69
C PHE A 314 4.54 1.11 19.18
N GLY A 315 4.81 2.36 18.80
CA GLY A 315 4.85 2.79 17.42
C GLY A 315 5.92 2.05 16.63
N VAL A 316 7.15 2.04 17.11
CA VAL A 316 8.27 1.32 16.48
C VAL A 316 8.01 -0.19 16.48
N GLY A 317 7.52 -0.74 17.59
CA GLY A 317 7.17 -2.17 17.70
C GLY A 317 6.12 -2.58 16.66
N SER A 318 5.15 -1.71 16.34
CA SER A 318 4.10 -2.00 15.36
C SER A 318 4.66 -2.17 13.94
N PHE A 319 5.79 -1.56 13.60
CA PHE A 319 6.44 -1.70 12.29
C PHE A 319 7.01 -3.10 12.04
N ALA A 320 7.12 -3.95 13.07
CA ALA A 320 7.53 -5.35 12.91
C ALA A 320 6.49 -6.18 12.14
N PHE A 321 5.21 -5.77 12.12
CA PHE A 321 4.14 -6.53 11.48
C PHE A 321 4.34 -6.69 9.97
N ALA A 322 4.45 -5.59 9.23
CA ALA A 322 4.39 -5.60 7.77
C ALA A 322 5.49 -6.45 7.10
N PRO A 323 6.79 -6.32 7.44
CA PRO A 323 7.83 -7.13 6.82
C PRO A 323 7.72 -8.62 7.18
N ALA A 324 7.35 -8.94 8.44
CA ALA A 324 7.17 -10.31 8.88
C ALA A 324 5.98 -10.97 8.16
N ALA A 325 4.87 -10.24 8.02
CA ALA A 325 3.68 -10.70 7.35
C ALA A 325 3.90 -10.88 5.83
N LEU A 326 4.55 -9.93 5.15
CA LEU A 326 4.91 -10.07 3.73
C LEU A 326 5.83 -11.26 3.48
N ALA A 327 6.81 -11.47 4.35
CA ALA A 327 7.71 -12.60 4.26
C ALA A 327 6.98 -13.93 4.49
N SER A 328 6.05 -14.01 5.47
CA SER A 328 5.19 -15.18 5.70
C SER A 328 4.34 -15.52 4.48
N LEU A 329 3.80 -14.50 3.80
CA LEU A 329 3.08 -14.68 2.54
C LEU A 329 3.96 -15.26 1.44
N GLY A 330 5.19 -14.79 1.32
CA GLY A 330 6.16 -15.32 0.36
C GLY A 330 6.45 -16.81 0.59
N ASP A 331 6.49 -17.25 1.85
CA ASP A 331 6.71 -18.64 2.23
C ASP A 331 5.49 -19.53 1.97
N LEU A 332 4.29 -19.00 2.16
CA LEU A 332 3.02 -19.71 1.93
C LEU A 332 2.61 -19.74 0.44
N ALA A 333 3.21 -18.89 -0.39
CA ALA A 333 2.86 -18.81 -1.80
C ALA A 333 3.36 -20.03 -2.58
N PRO A 334 2.49 -20.74 -3.35
CA PRO A 334 2.91 -21.80 -4.25
C PRO A 334 3.95 -21.29 -5.25
N GLU A 335 5.00 -22.07 -5.55
CA GLU A 335 6.05 -21.64 -6.49
C GLU A 335 5.50 -21.20 -7.85
N GLN A 336 4.49 -21.92 -8.34
CA GLN A 336 3.82 -21.65 -9.63
C GLN A 336 2.78 -20.54 -9.57
N GLY A 337 2.43 -20.04 -8.37
CA GLY A 337 1.37 -19.05 -8.13
C GLY A 337 1.79 -17.84 -7.28
N ARG A 338 3.08 -17.61 -7.07
CA ARG A 338 3.57 -16.51 -6.21
C ARG A 338 3.02 -15.12 -6.62
N GLY A 339 3.03 -14.83 -7.91
CA GLY A 339 2.51 -13.56 -8.42
C GLY A 339 1.01 -13.42 -8.18
N THR A 340 0.24 -14.48 -8.42
CA THR A 340 -1.21 -14.50 -8.16
C THR A 340 -1.52 -14.39 -6.66
N THR A 341 -0.72 -15.04 -5.80
CA THR A 341 -0.83 -14.91 -4.34
C THR A 341 -0.64 -13.47 -3.90
N MET A 342 0.43 -12.80 -4.36
CA MET A 342 0.67 -11.39 -4.05
C MET A 342 -0.45 -10.48 -4.56
N GLY A 343 -1.02 -10.78 -5.74
CA GLY A 343 -2.19 -10.09 -6.28
C GLY A 343 -3.43 -10.23 -5.38
N ILE A 344 -3.74 -11.43 -4.88
CA ILE A 344 -4.85 -11.67 -3.96
C ILE A 344 -4.67 -10.87 -2.65
N TYR A 345 -3.47 -10.87 -2.10
CA TYR A 345 -3.19 -10.06 -0.90
C TYR A 345 -3.25 -8.56 -1.15
N SER A 346 -2.85 -8.09 -2.32
CA SER A 346 -3.04 -6.69 -2.70
C SER A 346 -4.52 -6.30 -2.70
N VAL A 347 -5.41 -7.22 -3.13
CA VAL A 347 -6.88 -7.03 -3.03
C VAL A 347 -7.30 -6.90 -1.57
N VAL A 348 -6.80 -7.75 -0.67
CA VAL A 348 -7.14 -7.68 0.77
C VAL A 348 -6.66 -6.37 1.39
N ILE A 349 -5.45 -5.93 1.06
CA ILE A 349 -4.90 -4.64 1.50
C ILE A 349 -5.80 -3.49 1.03
N SER A 350 -6.20 -3.50 -0.24
CA SER A 350 -7.07 -2.48 -0.80
C SER A 350 -8.48 -2.50 -0.19
N LEU A 351 -9.03 -3.68 0.11
CA LEU A 351 -10.31 -3.78 0.85
C LEU A 351 -10.23 -3.11 2.22
N GLY A 352 -9.14 -3.28 2.96
CA GLY A 352 -8.94 -2.58 4.23
C GLY A 352 -8.90 -1.06 4.04
N THR A 353 -8.20 -0.57 3.02
CA THR A 353 -8.15 0.87 2.71
C THR A 353 -9.48 1.43 2.16
N ILE A 354 -10.42 0.60 1.74
CA ILE A 354 -11.80 0.97 1.42
C ILE A 354 -12.67 1.00 2.68
N ILE A 355 -12.62 -0.07 3.48
CA ILE A 355 -13.44 -0.20 4.69
C ILE A 355 -13.04 0.84 5.74
N GLY A 356 -11.74 1.11 5.87
CA GLY A 356 -11.21 2.04 6.86
C GLY A 356 -11.82 3.43 6.82
N PRO A 357 -11.77 4.16 5.70
CA PRO A 357 -12.39 5.46 5.58
C PRO A 357 -13.90 5.46 5.82
N LEU A 358 -14.63 4.45 5.33
CA LEU A 358 -16.08 4.34 5.52
C LEU A 358 -16.44 4.13 6.99
N LEU A 359 -15.83 3.13 7.62
CA LEU A 359 -16.02 2.83 9.03
C LEU A 359 -15.56 3.97 9.92
N GLY A 360 -14.36 4.52 9.62
CA GLY A 360 -13.80 5.64 10.37
C GLY A 360 -14.67 6.89 10.30
N GLY A 361 -15.22 7.21 9.13
CA GLY A 361 -16.11 8.35 8.95
C GLY A 361 -17.40 8.19 9.78
N TYR A 362 -18.04 7.02 9.71
CA TYR A 362 -19.21 6.71 10.52
C TYR A 362 -18.95 6.79 12.04
N LEU A 363 -17.82 6.21 12.47
CA LEU A 363 -17.46 6.21 13.90
C LEU A 363 -17.14 7.62 14.41
N LEU A 364 -16.46 8.43 13.62
CA LEU A 364 -16.15 9.81 13.98
C LEU A 364 -17.41 10.67 14.12
N ASP A 365 -18.38 10.53 13.21
CA ASP A 365 -19.63 11.30 13.25
C ASP A 365 -20.50 10.91 14.47
N ARG A 366 -20.45 9.63 14.89
CA ARG A 366 -21.31 9.12 15.93
C ARG A 366 -20.70 9.14 17.33
N TYR A 367 -19.39 8.87 17.43
CA TYR A 367 -18.72 8.55 18.70
C TYR A 367 -17.43 9.34 18.94
N GLY A 368 -16.99 10.17 17.97
CA GLY A 368 -15.80 10.99 18.07
C GLY A 368 -14.47 10.23 17.93
N LEU A 369 -13.37 10.95 18.11
CA LEU A 369 -12.01 10.48 17.76
C LEU A 369 -11.58 9.17 18.45
N SER A 370 -11.90 9.02 19.74
CA SER A 370 -11.50 7.82 20.48
C SER A 370 -12.06 6.53 19.90
N SER A 371 -13.20 6.60 19.21
CA SER A 371 -13.85 5.43 18.60
C SER A 371 -13.03 4.74 17.53
N LEU A 372 -12.18 5.47 16.81
CA LEU A 372 -11.27 4.90 15.81
C LEU A 372 -10.29 3.91 16.45
N PHE A 373 -9.74 4.27 17.58
CA PHE A 373 -8.76 3.46 18.31
C PHE A 373 -9.44 2.28 19.00
N TYR A 374 -10.64 2.47 19.58
CA TYR A 374 -11.43 1.35 20.12
C TYR A 374 -11.77 0.34 19.03
N ALA A 375 -12.27 0.79 17.88
CA ALA A 375 -12.55 -0.07 16.75
C ALA A 375 -11.30 -0.80 16.26
N GLY A 376 -10.16 -0.11 16.18
CA GLY A 376 -8.86 -0.71 15.86
C GLY A 376 -8.51 -1.86 16.82
N ILE A 377 -8.65 -1.67 18.13
CA ILE A 377 -8.39 -2.72 19.13
C ILE A 377 -9.33 -3.90 18.93
N VAL A 378 -10.64 -3.65 18.80
CA VAL A 378 -11.66 -4.70 18.65
C VAL A 378 -11.40 -5.52 17.37
N ILE A 379 -11.16 -4.86 16.25
CA ILE A 379 -10.93 -5.53 14.96
C ILE A 379 -9.63 -6.35 15.01
N LEU A 380 -8.55 -5.82 15.61
CA LEU A 380 -7.29 -6.54 15.77
C LEU A 380 -7.44 -7.76 16.68
N ILE A 381 -8.09 -7.62 17.85
CA ILE A 381 -8.33 -8.73 18.76
C ILE A 381 -9.20 -9.80 18.09
N ALA A 382 -10.28 -9.40 17.41
CA ALA A 382 -11.12 -10.32 16.66
C ALA A 382 -10.35 -11.09 15.58
N ALA A 383 -9.50 -10.40 14.82
CA ALA A 383 -8.65 -11.02 13.79
C ALA A 383 -7.62 -11.98 14.40
N MET A 384 -6.98 -11.61 15.51
CA MET A 384 -6.05 -12.49 16.24
C MET A 384 -6.75 -13.73 16.79
N THR A 385 -7.90 -13.55 17.44
CA THR A 385 -8.70 -14.66 17.98
C THR A 385 -9.11 -15.62 16.87
N PHE A 386 -9.63 -15.10 15.76
CA PHE A 386 -10.03 -15.89 14.61
C PHE A 386 -8.83 -16.68 14.02
N ALA A 387 -7.66 -16.03 13.89
CA ALA A 387 -6.45 -16.69 13.43
C ALA A 387 -6.00 -17.82 14.35
N ILE A 388 -6.04 -17.62 15.68
CA ILE A 388 -5.71 -18.64 16.69
C ILE A 388 -6.70 -19.81 16.60
N LEU A 389 -7.99 -19.55 16.44
CA LEU A 389 -9.02 -20.59 16.32
C LEU A 389 -8.86 -21.45 15.06
N ILE A 390 -8.47 -20.84 13.92
CA ILE A 390 -8.27 -21.55 12.67
C ILE A 390 -6.99 -22.40 12.70
N VAL A 391 -5.89 -21.83 13.20
CA VAL A 391 -4.59 -22.50 13.20
C VAL A 391 -4.51 -23.54 14.32
N GLY A 392 -5.21 -23.33 15.44
CA GLY A 392 -5.23 -24.25 16.57
C GLY A 392 -3.92 -24.27 17.34
N PRO A 393 -3.71 -25.30 18.24
CA PRO A 393 -2.50 -25.43 19.07
C PRO A 393 -1.21 -25.67 18.27
N ASP A 394 -1.30 -25.95 16.97
CA ASP A 394 -0.15 -26.14 16.08
C ASP A 394 0.67 -24.89 15.84
N PHE A 395 0.25 -23.74 16.39
CA PHE A 395 1.02 -22.49 16.37
C PHE A 395 2.44 -22.62 16.94
N ARG A 396 2.69 -23.61 17.80
CA ARG A 396 4.00 -23.88 18.42
C ARG A 396 4.91 -24.84 17.62
N ASN A 397 4.35 -25.66 16.73
CA ASN A 397 5.06 -26.75 16.03
C ASN A 397 5.29 -26.50 14.54
N LEU A 398 5.27 -25.25 14.13
CA LEU A 398 5.26 -24.84 12.73
C LEU A 398 6.66 -24.95 12.12
N ARG A 399 7.06 -26.15 11.67
CA ARG A 399 8.17 -26.29 10.74
C ARG A 399 7.80 -25.68 9.38
N PRO A 400 8.76 -25.01 8.69
CA PRO A 400 8.52 -24.53 7.33
C PRO A 400 8.02 -25.72 6.50
N LEU A 401 6.95 -25.52 5.73
CA LEU A 401 6.47 -26.50 4.76
C LEU A 401 7.60 -26.79 3.77
N SER A 402 8.40 -27.83 4.05
CA SER A 402 9.17 -28.46 2.98
C SER A 402 8.14 -29.06 2.05
N TRP A 403 7.87 -28.39 0.96
CA TRP A 403 7.13 -28.96 -0.16
C TRP A 403 7.81 -30.28 -0.54
N ARG A 404 7.25 -31.42 -0.14
CA ARG A 404 7.60 -32.71 -0.68
C ARG A 404 7.14 -32.73 -2.14
N GLY A 405 7.94 -32.11 -2.99
CA GLY A 405 7.90 -32.43 -4.41
C GLY A 405 8.03 -33.93 -4.52
N GLY A 406 7.00 -34.60 -5.05
CA GLY A 406 6.99 -36.03 -5.30
C GLY A 406 8.20 -36.42 -6.17
N ARG A 407 9.29 -36.77 -5.52
CA ARG A 407 10.27 -37.64 -6.16
C ARG A 407 9.65 -39.02 -6.13
N SER A 408 8.95 -39.37 -7.19
CA SER A 408 8.81 -40.79 -7.56
C SER A 408 10.20 -41.38 -7.60
N ARG A 409 10.52 -42.27 -6.66
CA ARG A 409 11.70 -43.12 -6.77
C ARG A 409 11.57 -43.91 -8.09
N PRO A 410 12.58 -43.93 -8.94
CA PRO A 410 12.57 -44.90 -10.01
C PRO A 410 12.66 -46.29 -9.33
N SER A 411 11.65 -47.10 -9.59
CA SER A 411 11.70 -48.55 -9.30
C SER A 411 12.87 -49.11 -10.07
N SER A 412 13.84 -49.65 -9.32
CA SER A 412 14.89 -50.56 -9.81
C SER A 412 14.33 -51.82 -10.40
#